data_742ed5bcd354dfcc756d025033dde495
#
_entry.id   742ed5bcd354dfcc756d025033dde495
#
_cell.length_a   1.000
_cell.length_b   1.000
_cell.length_c   1.000
_cell.angle_alpha   90.00
_cell.angle_beta   90.00
_cell.angle_gamma   90.00
#
_symmetry.space_group_name_H-M   'P 1'
#
loop_
_entity.id
_entity.type
_entity.pdbx_description
1 polymer ?
#
loop_
_entity_poly.entity_id
_entity_poly.type
_entity_poly.pdbx_seq_one_letter_code
_entity_poly.pdbx_strand_id
1 'polypeptide(L)'
;FDIEIADNSIVGNSNGGILLKESEEGAVSHNRISQNTFGLSLWCSSHCQVSANTADHNQYGILVTDSSNYNNITDNLAQDNSYSDIVTGFGIGISLQENSSYNLLAGNRATGNFNGLELSRGCQYNAVYGNNASDNRHGIRLNENRNNLIFGNNFYRNDINAYENLSLNIWNASRGNYYSDYRGRDGDGDGIGEEPYSLPGPESQSFDRMPLIRPFQGDVNSYSAAREEVARYALFPPAVESIPTTAVADGVVVISRQAPSSPPKWSDSSLHDSFDPSAPPFQKEIKL
;
A
#
# COMPACT_ATOMS: atom_id res chain seq x y z
N PHE A 1 -4.70 -13.99 20.26
CA PHE A 1 -6.13 -13.69 20.44
C PHE A 1 -6.63 -13.15 19.11
N ASP A 2 -7.61 -13.82 18.50
CA ASP A 2 -8.26 -13.34 17.29
C ASP A 2 -9.14 -12.15 17.67
N ILE A 3 -8.69 -10.95 17.31
CA ILE A 3 -9.50 -9.73 17.46
C ILE A 3 -10.35 -9.62 16.20
N GLU A 4 -11.67 -9.60 16.37
CA GLU A 4 -12.61 -9.32 15.30
C GLU A 4 -13.40 -8.05 15.61
N ILE A 5 -13.38 -7.08 14.69
CA ILE A 5 -14.16 -5.83 14.76
C ILE A 5 -14.96 -5.72 13.46
N ALA A 6 -16.24 -6.00 13.52
CA ALA A 6 -17.07 -6.02 12.32
C ALA A 6 -18.42 -5.30 12.52
N ASP A 7 -18.97 -4.80 11.40
CA ASP A 7 -20.32 -4.26 11.27
C ASP A 7 -20.63 -3.08 12.24
N ASN A 8 -19.61 -2.27 12.59
CA ASN A 8 -19.80 -1.12 13.47
C ASN A 8 -19.96 0.18 12.67
N SER A 9 -20.66 1.15 13.29
CA SER A 9 -20.71 2.54 12.85
C SER A 9 -20.03 3.42 13.90
N ILE A 10 -18.90 4.04 13.53
CA ILE A 10 -18.02 4.78 14.44
C ILE A 10 -17.86 6.20 13.90
N VAL A 11 -18.36 7.20 14.60
CA VAL A 11 -18.48 8.56 14.07
C VAL A 11 -18.05 9.60 15.12
N GLY A 12 -17.28 10.60 14.66
CA GLY A 12 -17.07 11.85 15.39
C GLY A 12 -16.14 11.76 16.61
N ASN A 13 -15.17 10.84 16.59
CA ASN A 13 -14.20 10.78 17.68
C ASN A 13 -12.98 11.64 17.37
N SER A 14 -12.55 12.44 18.34
CA SER A 14 -11.47 13.42 18.16
C SER A 14 -10.10 12.80 17.83
N ASN A 15 -9.85 11.55 18.24
CA ASN A 15 -8.60 10.86 17.97
C ASN A 15 -8.74 9.84 16.84
N GLY A 16 -9.43 8.75 17.06
CA GLY A 16 -9.53 7.69 16.09
C GLY A 16 -10.82 6.88 16.20
N GLY A 17 -11.22 6.28 15.08
CA GLY A 17 -12.35 5.37 15.03
C GLY A 17 -11.96 3.99 15.54
N ILE A 18 -11.07 3.30 14.82
CA ILE A 18 -10.56 1.98 15.21
C ILE A 18 -9.03 2.05 15.27
N LEU A 19 -8.45 1.56 16.34
CA LEU A 19 -7.01 1.41 16.49
C LEU A 19 -6.67 -0.03 16.89
N LEU A 20 -5.94 -0.74 16.03
CA LEU A 20 -5.20 -1.93 16.41
C LEU A 20 -3.75 -1.52 16.71
N LYS A 21 -3.34 -1.71 17.95
CA LYS A 21 -1.98 -1.39 18.39
C LYS A 21 -1.31 -2.64 18.94
N GLU A 22 -0.08 -2.90 18.46
CA GLU A 22 0.71 -4.05 18.89
C GLU A 22 -0.10 -5.36 18.78
N SER A 23 -0.91 -5.44 17.70
CA SER A 23 -1.84 -6.56 17.48
C SER A 23 -1.31 -7.50 16.41
N GLU A 24 -1.62 -8.77 16.55
CA GLU A 24 -1.31 -9.79 15.57
C GLU A 24 -2.57 -10.56 15.18
N GLU A 25 -2.73 -10.83 13.88
CA GLU A 25 -3.86 -11.62 13.32
C GLU A 25 -5.27 -11.04 13.56
N GLY A 26 -5.37 -9.72 13.75
CA GLY A 26 -6.66 -9.04 13.92
C GLY A 26 -7.44 -8.92 12.60
N ALA A 27 -8.77 -9.05 12.66
CA ALA A 27 -9.68 -8.83 11.55
C ALA A 27 -10.58 -7.61 11.78
N VAL A 28 -10.61 -6.69 10.80
CA VAL A 28 -11.48 -5.50 10.84
C VAL A 28 -12.25 -5.43 9.54
N SER A 29 -13.57 -5.62 9.58
CA SER A 29 -14.35 -5.71 8.35
C SER A 29 -15.73 -5.06 8.45
N HIS A 30 -16.24 -4.58 7.30
CA HIS A 30 -17.61 -4.07 7.16
C HIS A 30 -17.96 -2.91 8.11
N ASN A 31 -16.98 -2.20 8.65
CA ASN A 31 -17.23 -1.05 9.50
C ASN A 31 -17.41 0.22 8.67
N ARG A 32 -18.28 1.11 9.14
CA ARG A 32 -18.37 2.49 8.67
C ARG A 32 -17.74 3.42 9.69
N ILE A 33 -16.71 4.15 9.27
CA ILE A 33 -15.88 4.96 10.15
C ILE A 33 -15.77 6.36 9.56
N SER A 34 -16.32 7.37 10.25
CA SER A 34 -16.36 8.71 9.69
C SER A 34 -16.13 9.82 10.71
N GLN A 35 -15.68 10.98 10.20
CA GLN A 35 -15.48 12.20 10.99
C GLN A 35 -14.52 12.02 12.18
N ASN A 36 -13.44 11.28 11.98
CA ASN A 36 -12.38 11.07 12.97
C ASN A 36 -11.05 11.64 12.44
N THR A 37 -10.06 11.85 13.31
CA THR A 37 -8.70 12.14 12.84
C THR A 37 -8.13 10.93 12.09
N PHE A 38 -8.17 9.77 12.70
CA PHE A 38 -7.83 8.50 12.04
C PHE A 38 -9.09 7.64 11.95
N GLY A 39 -9.50 7.27 10.74
CA GLY A 39 -10.62 6.34 10.58
C GLY A 39 -10.27 4.98 11.17
N LEU A 40 -9.36 4.26 10.53
CA LEU A 40 -8.83 2.98 10.98
C LEU A 40 -7.30 3.03 10.98
N SER A 41 -6.66 2.59 12.07
CA SER A 41 -5.21 2.59 12.18
C SER A 41 -4.66 1.25 12.65
N LEU A 42 -3.55 0.82 12.03
CA LEU A 42 -2.69 -0.27 12.47
C LEU A 42 -1.36 0.34 12.93
N TRP A 43 -0.99 0.15 14.19
CA TRP A 43 0.27 0.61 14.78
C TRP A 43 1.06 -0.57 15.34
N CYS A 44 2.27 -0.78 14.89
CA CYS A 44 3.10 -1.94 15.28
C CYS A 44 2.32 -3.27 15.17
N SER A 45 1.45 -3.40 14.17
CA SER A 45 0.51 -4.51 14.05
C SER A 45 0.78 -5.32 12.79
N SER A 46 0.68 -6.65 12.88
CA SER A 46 1.08 -7.54 11.79
C SER A 46 0.04 -8.63 11.53
N HIS A 47 0.04 -9.14 10.30
CA HIS A 47 -0.84 -10.23 9.85
C HIS A 47 -2.35 -9.93 9.98
N CYS A 48 -2.70 -8.65 10.10
CA CYS A 48 -4.08 -8.21 10.20
C CYS A 48 -4.79 -8.21 8.85
N GLN A 49 -6.10 -8.46 8.89
CA GLN A 49 -7.00 -8.38 7.74
C GLN A 49 -7.90 -7.16 7.90
N VAL A 50 -7.80 -6.20 6.99
CA VAL A 50 -8.66 -5.00 6.96
C VAL A 50 -9.42 -5.01 5.65
N SER A 51 -10.71 -5.34 5.69
CA SER A 51 -11.45 -5.56 4.45
C SER A 51 -12.87 -5.00 4.46
N ALA A 52 -13.33 -4.56 3.30
CA ALA A 52 -14.70 -4.10 3.09
C ALA A 52 -15.17 -2.99 4.06
N ASN A 53 -14.25 -2.20 4.62
CA ASN A 53 -14.60 -1.06 5.45
C ASN A 53 -14.85 0.19 4.59
N THR A 54 -15.69 1.08 5.09
CA THR A 54 -15.86 2.43 4.56
C THR A 54 -15.28 3.44 5.54
N ALA A 55 -14.25 4.15 5.11
CA ALA A 55 -13.62 5.22 5.88
C ALA A 55 -13.83 6.56 5.15
N ASP A 56 -14.76 7.37 5.62
CA ASP A 56 -15.17 8.60 4.96
C ASP A 56 -15.06 9.83 5.87
N HIS A 57 -14.68 10.99 5.30
CA HIS A 57 -14.57 12.26 6.03
C HIS A 57 -13.66 12.21 7.27
N ASN A 58 -12.60 11.41 7.22
CA ASN A 58 -11.53 11.42 8.23
C ASN A 58 -10.34 12.24 7.72
N GLN A 59 -9.36 12.54 8.55
CA GLN A 59 -8.09 13.09 8.07
C GLN A 59 -7.28 11.99 7.38
N TYR A 60 -7.18 10.83 8.00
CA TYR A 60 -6.67 9.59 7.41
C TYR A 60 -7.80 8.57 7.38
N GLY A 61 -8.15 8.07 6.21
CA GLY A 61 -9.15 7.00 6.10
C GLY A 61 -8.64 5.71 6.74
N ILE A 62 -7.58 5.11 6.17
CA ILE A 62 -6.90 3.93 6.71
C ILE A 62 -5.41 4.22 6.80
N LEU A 63 -4.82 4.05 7.98
CA LEU A 63 -3.40 4.27 8.25
C LEU A 63 -2.73 2.99 8.75
N VAL A 64 -1.64 2.60 8.10
CA VAL A 64 -0.77 1.49 8.51
C VAL A 64 0.61 2.09 8.78
N THR A 65 1.07 2.07 10.02
CA THR A 65 2.27 2.80 10.43
C THR A 65 3.09 2.06 11.48
N ASP A 66 4.24 2.61 11.83
CA ASP A 66 5.14 2.11 12.87
C ASP A 66 5.52 0.63 12.67
N SER A 67 6.10 0.32 11.51
CA SER A 67 6.54 -1.04 11.18
C SER A 67 5.42 -2.09 11.23
N SER A 68 4.21 -1.70 10.86
CA SER A 68 3.08 -2.62 10.69
C SER A 68 3.27 -3.42 9.40
N ASN A 69 3.52 -4.72 9.53
CA ASN A 69 3.98 -5.55 8.42
C ASN A 69 3.04 -6.73 8.15
N TYR A 70 3.10 -7.25 6.92
CA TYR A 70 2.36 -8.46 6.50
C TYR A 70 0.84 -8.35 6.64
N ASN A 71 0.27 -7.13 6.58
CA ASN A 71 -1.16 -6.90 6.66
C ASN A 71 -1.80 -6.95 5.26
N ASN A 72 -3.06 -7.37 5.20
CA ASN A 72 -3.88 -7.32 3.99
C ASN A 72 -4.94 -6.23 4.13
N ILE A 73 -4.87 -5.22 3.28
CA ILE A 73 -5.79 -4.08 3.22
C ILE A 73 -6.57 -4.21 1.91
N THR A 74 -7.77 -4.78 1.96
CA THR A 74 -8.46 -5.21 0.74
C THR A 74 -9.91 -4.73 0.66
N ASP A 75 -10.35 -4.37 -0.54
CA ASP A 75 -11.75 -4.05 -0.85
C ASP A 75 -12.36 -2.92 0.01
N ASN A 76 -11.53 -2.05 0.57
CA ASN A 76 -12.01 -0.93 1.37
C ASN A 76 -12.36 0.27 0.47
N LEU A 77 -13.32 1.06 0.95
CA LEU A 77 -13.66 2.37 0.40
C LEU A 77 -13.13 3.46 1.32
N ALA A 78 -12.18 4.25 0.81
CA ALA A 78 -11.65 5.43 1.48
C ALA A 78 -12.03 6.69 0.67
N GLN A 79 -13.02 7.45 1.15
CA GLN A 79 -13.55 8.55 0.37
C GLN A 79 -13.65 9.85 1.15
N ASP A 80 -13.46 10.97 0.41
CA ASP A 80 -13.67 12.32 0.92
C ASP A 80 -12.94 12.59 2.25
N ASN A 81 -11.79 11.92 2.45
CA ASN A 81 -10.97 12.13 3.62
C ASN A 81 -10.20 13.46 3.47
N SER A 82 -10.35 14.34 4.44
CA SER A 82 -9.78 15.69 4.39
C SER A 82 -9.54 16.22 5.80
N TYR A 83 -8.56 17.12 5.94
CA TYR A 83 -8.35 17.87 7.16
C TYR A 83 -9.35 19.05 7.21
N SER A 84 -10.29 19.06 8.14
CA SER A 84 -11.50 19.86 8.08
C SER A 84 -11.34 21.37 8.25
N ASP A 85 -10.19 21.90 8.70
CA ASP A 85 -10.09 23.28 9.15
C ASP A 85 -9.05 24.17 8.46
N ILE A 86 -8.34 23.67 7.45
CA ILE A 86 -7.33 24.46 6.78
C ILE A 86 -7.47 24.35 5.26
N VAL A 87 -7.38 25.48 4.59
CA VAL A 87 -7.37 25.67 3.14
C VAL A 87 -6.37 24.77 2.38
N THR A 88 -5.60 23.95 3.07
CA THR A 88 -4.57 23.07 2.53
C THR A 88 -5.00 21.61 2.30
N GLY A 89 -6.21 21.21 2.74
CA GLY A 89 -6.87 19.98 2.32
C GLY A 89 -6.06 18.67 2.35
N PHE A 90 -5.17 18.46 3.31
CA PHE A 90 -4.37 17.23 3.38
C PHE A 90 -5.17 16.08 3.99
N GLY A 91 -5.91 15.34 3.16
CA GLY A 91 -6.56 14.11 3.58
C GLY A 91 -6.06 12.92 2.78
N ILE A 92 -5.83 11.80 3.42
CA ILE A 92 -5.30 10.61 2.77
C ILE A 92 -6.31 9.47 2.84
N GLY A 93 -6.58 8.86 1.71
CA GLY A 93 -7.48 7.71 1.64
C GLY A 93 -6.89 6.51 2.39
N ILE A 94 -5.83 5.92 1.84
CA ILE A 94 -5.12 4.78 2.45
C ILE A 94 -3.63 5.07 2.45
N SER A 95 -2.98 4.95 3.61
CA SER A 95 -1.57 5.26 3.79
C SER A 95 -0.80 4.13 4.46
N LEU A 96 0.39 3.83 3.91
CA LEU A 96 1.44 3.05 4.55
C LEU A 96 2.59 3.99 4.89
N GLN A 97 3.05 4.01 6.14
CA GLN A 97 4.08 4.91 6.61
C GLN A 97 5.06 4.21 7.57
N GLU A 98 6.18 4.89 7.86
CA GLU A 98 7.13 4.55 8.92
C GLU A 98 7.55 3.07 8.89
N ASN A 99 8.27 2.70 7.82
CA ASN A 99 8.84 1.36 7.61
C ASN A 99 7.81 0.20 7.55
N SER A 100 6.54 0.50 7.33
CA SER A 100 5.52 -0.54 7.17
C SER A 100 5.71 -1.28 5.83
N SER A 101 6.04 -2.56 5.91
CA SER A 101 6.56 -3.34 4.79
C SER A 101 5.84 -4.68 4.63
N TYR A 102 5.96 -5.28 3.44
CA TYR A 102 5.34 -6.58 3.14
C TYR A 102 3.80 -6.60 3.25
N ASN A 103 3.15 -5.44 3.11
CA ASN A 103 1.70 -5.33 3.12
C ASN A 103 1.11 -5.48 1.72
N LEU A 104 -0.11 -5.97 1.65
CA LEU A 104 -0.91 -6.03 0.42
C LEU A 104 -2.01 -4.96 0.48
N LEU A 105 -2.00 -4.03 -0.47
CA LEU A 105 -3.10 -3.12 -0.76
C LEU A 105 -3.77 -3.57 -2.05
N ALA A 106 -4.95 -4.19 -1.97
CA ALA A 106 -5.57 -4.73 -3.18
C ALA A 106 -7.08 -4.49 -3.25
N GLY A 107 -7.57 -4.18 -4.45
CA GLY A 107 -9.00 -4.00 -4.70
C GLY A 107 -9.63 -2.79 -4.00
N ASN A 108 -8.86 -1.93 -3.37
CA ASN A 108 -9.40 -0.78 -2.65
C ASN A 108 -9.85 0.33 -3.62
N ARG A 109 -10.81 1.11 -3.17
CA ARG A 109 -11.25 2.33 -3.84
C ARG A 109 -10.93 3.54 -2.99
N ALA A 110 -10.13 4.47 -3.54
CA ALA A 110 -9.78 5.74 -2.91
C ALA A 110 -10.25 6.89 -3.79
N THR A 111 -11.17 7.72 -3.30
CA THR A 111 -11.78 8.79 -4.12
C THR A 111 -12.04 10.06 -3.33
N GLY A 112 -11.85 11.23 -3.95
CA GLY A 112 -12.12 12.52 -3.31
C GLY A 112 -11.13 12.90 -2.20
N ASN A 113 -9.93 12.32 -2.17
CA ASN A 113 -8.93 12.62 -1.16
C ASN A 113 -7.84 13.55 -1.72
N PHE A 114 -6.99 14.11 -0.85
CA PHE A 114 -5.79 14.77 -1.33
C PHE A 114 -4.79 13.75 -1.92
N ASN A 115 -4.44 12.70 -1.18
CA ASN A 115 -3.78 11.51 -1.72
C ASN A 115 -4.73 10.32 -1.63
N GLY A 116 -5.05 9.70 -2.77
CA GLY A 116 -5.86 8.48 -2.77
C GLY A 116 -5.14 7.35 -2.03
N LEU A 117 -3.98 6.98 -2.54
CA LEU A 117 -3.06 6.02 -1.92
C LEU A 117 -1.74 6.74 -1.61
N GLU A 118 -1.11 6.40 -0.47
CA GLU A 118 0.21 6.92 -0.13
C GLU A 118 1.11 5.83 0.46
N LEU A 119 2.36 5.80 0.01
CA LEU A 119 3.45 5.06 0.66
C LEU A 119 4.56 6.05 0.98
N SER A 120 5.03 6.09 2.23
CA SER A 120 6.05 7.06 2.63
C SER A 120 6.96 6.55 3.76
N ARG A 121 8.11 7.21 3.91
CA ARG A 121 9.03 7.04 5.04
C ARG A 121 9.49 5.59 5.24
N GLY A 122 10.23 5.06 4.28
CA GLY A 122 10.92 3.78 4.40
C GLY A 122 10.08 2.53 4.14
N CYS A 123 8.84 2.67 3.65
CA CYS A 123 8.01 1.53 3.27
C CYS A 123 8.64 0.75 2.11
N GLN A 124 8.74 -0.58 2.25
CA GLN A 124 9.38 -1.44 1.25
C GLN A 124 8.62 -2.75 1.08
N TYR A 125 8.79 -3.37 -0.10
CA TYR A 125 8.25 -4.70 -0.38
C TYR A 125 6.74 -4.81 -0.20
N ASN A 126 6.01 -3.69 -0.34
CA ASN A 126 4.55 -3.72 -0.36
C ASN A 126 4.06 -3.98 -1.78
N ALA A 127 2.92 -4.64 -1.89
CA ALA A 127 2.22 -4.84 -3.15
C ALA A 127 0.98 -3.96 -3.22
N VAL A 128 0.85 -3.19 -4.29
CA VAL A 128 -0.30 -2.32 -4.58
C VAL A 128 -0.92 -2.79 -5.88
N TYR A 129 -2.06 -3.49 -5.81
CA TYR A 129 -2.65 -4.19 -6.94
C TYR A 129 -4.16 -4.00 -7.06
N GLY A 130 -4.65 -3.78 -8.28
CA GLY A 130 -6.08 -3.79 -8.57
C GLY A 130 -6.87 -2.66 -7.89
N ASN A 131 -6.21 -1.64 -7.37
CA ASN A 131 -6.90 -0.54 -6.72
C ASN A 131 -7.44 0.47 -7.75
N ASN A 132 -8.51 1.17 -7.36
CA ASN A 132 -9.06 2.28 -8.11
C ASN A 132 -8.86 3.58 -7.31
N ALA A 133 -8.02 4.48 -7.81
CA ALA A 133 -7.84 5.81 -7.22
C ALA A 133 -8.30 6.87 -8.21
N SER A 134 -9.35 7.62 -7.84
CA SER A 134 -9.96 8.61 -8.73
C SER A 134 -10.39 9.87 -7.99
N ASP A 135 -10.46 10.97 -8.74
CA ASP A 135 -10.96 12.25 -8.23
C ASP A 135 -10.17 12.76 -7.01
N ASN A 136 -8.89 12.37 -6.93
CA ASN A 136 -7.96 12.83 -5.89
C ASN A 136 -7.03 13.91 -6.48
N ARG A 137 -6.31 14.65 -5.63
CA ARG A 137 -5.19 15.44 -6.14
C ARG A 137 -4.06 14.52 -6.64
N HIS A 138 -3.65 13.53 -5.85
CA HIS A 138 -2.78 12.46 -6.32
C HIS A 138 -3.53 11.11 -6.25
N GLY A 139 -3.56 10.37 -7.35
CA GLY A 139 -4.09 9.00 -7.33
C GLY A 139 -3.27 8.12 -6.40
N ILE A 140 -1.96 8.07 -6.62
CA ILE A 140 -0.99 7.46 -5.71
C ILE A 140 0.22 8.39 -5.53
N ARG A 141 0.73 8.50 -4.31
CA ARG A 141 1.93 9.27 -3.97
C ARG A 141 2.94 8.40 -3.22
N LEU A 142 4.15 8.31 -3.76
CA LEU A 142 5.27 7.61 -3.14
C LEU A 142 6.35 8.61 -2.75
N ASN A 143 6.85 8.52 -1.52
CA ASN A 143 7.90 9.40 -1.03
C ASN A 143 8.83 8.68 -0.05
N GLU A 144 10.14 8.78 -0.29
CA GLU A 144 11.17 8.15 0.57
C GLU A 144 10.94 6.64 0.77
N ASN A 145 10.67 5.91 -0.31
CA ASN A 145 10.44 4.45 -0.24
C ASN A 145 11.04 3.73 -1.47
N ARG A 146 11.10 2.41 -1.41
CA ARG A 146 11.64 1.61 -2.50
C ARG A 146 11.13 0.17 -2.49
N ASN A 147 11.35 -0.52 -3.60
CA ASN A 147 11.08 -1.96 -3.73
C ASN A 147 9.62 -2.33 -3.55
N ASN A 148 8.69 -1.37 -3.67
CA ASN A 148 7.29 -1.69 -3.71
C ASN A 148 6.88 -2.05 -5.13
N LEU A 149 5.95 -3.00 -5.28
CA LEU A 149 5.42 -3.42 -6.56
C LEU A 149 4.03 -2.82 -6.78
N ILE A 150 3.89 -2.01 -7.83
CA ILE A 150 2.65 -1.29 -8.14
C ILE A 150 2.20 -1.69 -9.54
N PHE A 151 1.12 -2.48 -9.67
CA PHE A 151 0.66 -2.99 -10.96
C PHE A 151 -0.85 -3.25 -11.00
N GLY A 152 -1.44 -3.22 -12.17
CA GLY A 152 -2.87 -3.49 -12.37
C GLY A 152 -3.79 -2.50 -11.66
N ASN A 153 -3.33 -1.30 -11.29
CA ASN A 153 -4.18 -0.29 -10.67
C ASN A 153 -4.78 0.64 -11.73
N ASN A 154 -5.87 1.30 -11.37
CA ASN A 154 -6.52 2.31 -12.18
C ASN A 154 -6.38 3.69 -11.52
N PHE A 155 -5.66 4.58 -12.17
CA PHE A 155 -5.48 5.97 -11.76
C PHE A 155 -6.17 6.89 -12.79
N TYR A 156 -7.29 7.49 -12.41
CA TYR A 156 -8.07 8.29 -13.36
C TYR A 156 -8.77 9.49 -12.70
N ARG A 157 -8.91 10.57 -13.46
CA ARG A 157 -9.48 11.83 -13.00
C ARG A 157 -8.82 12.40 -11.75
N ASN A 158 -7.54 12.13 -11.56
CA ASN A 158 -6.74 12.79 -10.54
C ASN A 158 -6.01 13.98 -11.18
N ASP A 159 -5.64 15.00 -10.39
CA ASP A 159 -4.80 16.08 -10.90
C ASP A 159 -3.43 15.53 -11.32
N ILE A 160 -2.90 14.58 -10.54
CA ILE A 160 -1.69 13.81 -10.84
C ILE A 160 -2.03 12.32 -10.59
N ASN A 161 -1.98 11.50 -11.62
CA ASN A 161 -2.38 10.10 -11.48
C ASN A 161 -1.41 9.30 -10.59
N ALA A 162 -0.12 9.49 -10.76
CA ALA A 162 0.91 8.89 -9.92
C ALA A 162 2.06 9.87 -9.71
N TYR A 163 2.63 9.90 -8.52
CA TYR A 163 3.73 10.78 -8.16
C TYR A 163 4.76 10.03 -7.33
N GLU A 164 6.03 10.19 -7.69
CA GLU A 164 7.14 9.54 -7.00
C GLU A 164 8.26 10.55 -6.70
N ASN A 165 8.75 10.57 -5.46
CA ASN A 165 9.83 11.43 -5.04
C ASN A 165 10.76 10.72 -4.07
N LEU A 166 12.08 10.86 -4.25
CA LEU A 166 13.10 10.18 -3.41
C LEU A 166 12.82 8.68 -3.25
N SER A 167 12.36 8.04 -4.30
CA SER A 167 11.85 6.68 -4.25
C SER A 167 12.33 5.89 -5.47
N LEU A 168 12.38 4.56 -5.34
CA LEU A 168 12.69 3.67 -6.44
C LEU A 168 11.83 2.41 -6.32
N ASN A 169 10.77 2.34 -7.11
CA ASN A 169 9.77 1.29 -7.04
C ASN A 169 9.58 0.59 -8.40
N ILE A 170 8.93 -0.55 -8.37
CA ILE A 170 8.63 -1.38 -9.54
C ILE A 170 7.19 -1.10 -9.95
N TRP A 171 6.98 -0.49 -11.12
CA TRP A 171 5.67 -0.02 -11.58
C TRP A 171 4.97 -0.97 -12.54
N ASN A 172 5.53 -2.12 -12.80
CA ASN A 172 4.91 -3.17 -13.60
C ASN A 172 5.37 -4.56 -13.17
N ALA A 173 4.51 -5.54 -13.39
CA ALA A 173 4.80 -6.96 -13.26
C ALA A 173 4.53 -7.64 -14.61
N SER A 174 3.54 -8.53 -14.74
CA SER A 174 3.06 -9.02 -16.04
C SER A 174 2.32 -7.95 -16.84
N ARG A 175 1.96 -6.85 -16.19
CA ARG A 175 1.36 -5.63 -16.73
C ARG A 175 1.68 -4.46 -15.80
N GLY A 176 1.53 -3.25 -16.31
CA GLY A 176 1.61 -2.03 -15.52
C GLY A 176 0.25 -1.55 -15.02
N ASN A 177 0.07 -0.25 -14.99
CA ASN A 177 -1.10 0.41 -14.47
C ASN A 177 -1.82 1.21 -15.56
N TYR A 178 -3.09 1.50 -15.35
CA TYR A 178 -3.83 2.43 -16.18
C TYR A 178 -3.73 3.86 -15.62
N TYR A 179 -3.39 4.79 -16.51
CA TYR A 179 -3.33 6.23 -16.21
C TYR A 179 -4.21 6.97 -17.22
N SER A 180 -5.20 7.74 -16.76
CA SER A 180 -6.14 8.42 -17.67
C SER A 180 -5.49 9.51 -18.55
N ASP A 181 -4.29 9.95 -18.23
CA ASP A 181 -3.48 10.90 -19.01
C ASP A 181 -2.46 10.22 -19.94
N TYR A 182 -2.30 8.91 -19.90
CA TYR A 182 -1.46 8.18 -20.83
C TYR A 182 -1.97 8.30 -22.27
N ARG A 183 -1.06 8.50 -23.23
CA ARG A 183 -1.37 8.73 -24.66
C ARG A 183 -0.57 7.84 -25.60
N GLY A 184 0.17 6.87 -25.08
CA GLY A 184 0.92 5.92 -25.90
C GLY A 184 0.02 5.04 -26.76
N ARG A 185 0.62 4.40 -27.73
CA ARG A 185 -0.08 3.54 -28.70
C ARG A 185 -0.03 2.09 -28.23
N ASP A 186 -0.98 1.32 -28.72
CA ASP A 186 -1.03 -0.13 -28.63
C ASP A 186 -1.04 -0.65 -30.09
N GLY A 187 0.11 -0.89 -30.64
CA GLY A 187 0.27 -1.24 -32.05
C GLY A 187 0.02 -2.72 -32.35
N ASP A 188 0.23 -3.58 -31.38
CA ASP A 188 0.03 -5.03 -31.51
C ASP A 188 -1.31 -5.52 -30.94
N GLY A 189 -2.05 -4.66 -30.23
CA GLY A 189 -3.41 -4.93 -29.76
C GLY A 189 -3.48 -5.78 -28.48
N ASP A 190 -2.40 -5.84 -27.71
CA ASP A 190 -2.34 -6.63 -26.46
C ASP A 190 -2.91 -5.90 -25.24
N GLY A 191 -3.25 -4.61 -25.39
CA GLY A 191 -3.81 -3.75 -24.33
C GLY A 191 -2.76 -3.03 -23.49
N ILE A 192 -1.48 -3.18 -23.83
CA ILE A 192 -0.35 -2.52 -23.20
C ILE A 192 0.21 -1.46 -24.15
N GLY A 193 0.54 -0.29 -23.61
CA GLY A 193 1.14 0.76 -24.42
C GLY A 193 2.64 0.51 -24.66
N GLU A 194 3.10 0.81 -25.86
CA GLU A 194 4.49 0.59 -26.29
C GLU A 194 5.46 1.63 -25.73
N GLU A 195 4.96 2.82 -25.36
CA GLU A 195 5.79 3.86 -24.75
C GLU A 195 5.64 3.80 -23.23
N PRO A 196 6.75 3.79 -22.49
CA PRO A 196 6.68 3.81 -21.02
C PRO A 196 5.98 5.06 -20.48
N TYR A 197 5.20 4.91 -19.42
CA TYR A 197 4.66 6.03 -18.67
C TYR A 197 5.72 6.54 -17.67
N SER A 198 6.12 7.80 -17.82
CA SER A 198 7.10 8.45 -16.95
C SER A 198 6.43 8.94 -15.67
N LEU A 199 6.95 8.55 -14.52
CA LEU A 199 6.40 8.96 -13.23
C LEU A 199 6.84 10.40 -12.90
N PRO A 200 5.91 11.35 -12.73
CA PRO A 200 6.27 12.70 -12.32
C PRO A 200 6.80 12.76 -10.87
N GLY A 201 7.77 13.65 -10.67
CA GLY A 201 8.39 13.92 -9.38
C GLY A 201 9.79 14.50 -9.57
N PRO A 202 10.26 15.40 -8.68
CA PRO A 202 11.51 16.14 -8.90
C PRO A 202 12.75 15.26 -8.97
N GLU A 203 12.73 14.11 -8.31
CA GLU A 203 13.82 13.12 -8.30
C GLU A 203 13.35 11.73 -8.73
N SER A 204 12.23 11.66 -9.47
CA SER A 204 11.76 10.40 -10.03
C SER A 204 12.59 9.99 -11.23
N GLN A 205 13.03 8.74 -11.25
CA GLN A 205 13.65 8.09 -12.40
C GLN A 205 12.89 6.82 -12.80
N SER A 206 11.71 6.64 -12.25
CA SER A 206 10.90 5.45 -12.44
C SER A 206 9.98 5.56 -13.65
N PHE A 207 9.71 4.41 -14.25
CA PHE A 207 8.83 4.27 -15.40
C PHE A 207 7.93 3.07 -15.19
N ASP A 208 6.65 3.20 -15.54
CA ASP A 208 5.84 2.03 -15.86
C ASP A 208 6.11 1.66 -17.31
N ARG A 209 6.74 0.53 -17.53
CA ARG A 209 7.16 0.07 -18.87
C ARG A 209 6.05 -0.66 -19.62
N MET A 210 4.93 -0.94 -18.96
CA MET A 210 3.81 -1.71 -19.50
C MET A 210 2.47 -1.03 -19.22
N PRO A 211 2.34 0.31 -19.45
CA PRO A 211 1.14 1.05 -19.08
C PRO A 211 -0.06 0.51 -19.85
N LEU A 212 -1.19 0.40 -19.17
CA LEU A 212 -2.42 -0.09 -19.79
C LEU A 212 -3.12 1.03 -20.56
N ILE A 213 -3.60 0.72 -21.76
CA ILE A 213 -4.38 1.67 -22.58
C ILE A 213 -5.87 1.73 -22.19
N ARG A 214 -6.33 0.78 -21.40
CA ARG A 214 -7.69 0.71 -20.85
C ARG A 214 -7.66 0.37 -19.38
N PRO A 215 -8.69 0.80 -18.60
CA PRO A 215 -8.77 0.44 -17.20
C PRO A 215 -8.68 -1.08 -17.00
N PHE A 216 -7.91 -1.46 -16.00
CA PHE A 216 -7.79 -2.84 -15.59
C PHE A 216 -9.15 -3.35 -15.04
N GLN A 217 -9.63 -4.43 -15.60
CA GLN A 217 -10.88 -5.09 -15.21
C GLN A 217 -10.61 -6.49 -14.64
N GLY A 218 -9.49 -6.64 -13.93
CA GLY A 218 -9.18 -7.91 -13.27
C GLY A 218 -10.24 -8.28 -12.25
N ASP A 219 -10.51 -9.57 -12.14
CA ASP A 219 -11.32 -10.08 -11.05
C ASP A 219 -10.56 -9.85 -9.74
N VAL A 220 -10.98 -8.84 -9.00
CA VAL A 220 -10.42 -8.54 -7.66
C VAL A 220 -10.59 -9.71 -6.70
N ASN A 221 -11.47 -10.66 -7.01
CA ASN A 221 -11.62 -11.89 -6.24
C ASN A 221 -10.49 -12.91 -6.49
N SER A 222 -9.63 -12.70 -7.49
CA SER A 222 -8.44 -13.54 -7.69
C SER A 222 -7.18 -12.96 -7.03
N TYR A 223 -7.25 -12.63 -5.73
CA TYR A 223 -6.04 -12.34 -4.95
C TYR A 223 -5.00 -13.48 -5.02
N SER A 224 -5.41 -14.69 -5.37
CA SER A 224 -4.51 -15.80 -5.68
C SER A 224 -3.57 -15.48 -6.84
N ALA A 225 -4.07 -14.92 -7.94
CA ALA A 225 -3.24 -14.55 -9.08
C ALA A 225 -2.29 -13.37 -8.73
N ALA A 226 -2.77 -12.39 -7.98
CA ALA A 226 -1.92 -11.31 -7.48
C ALA A 226 -0.85 -11.84 -6.52
N ARG A 227 -1.18 -12.76 -5.63
CA ARG A 227 -0.21 -13.40 -4.73
C ARG A 227 0.81 -14.25 -5.49
N GLU A 228 0.40 -14.98 -6.52
CA GLU A 228 1.33 -15.73 -7.38
C GLU A 228 2.28 -14.79 -8.12
N GLU A 229 1.78 -13.67 -8.60
CA GLU A 229 2.60 -12.68 -9.28
C GLU A 229 3.58 -12.01 -8.31
N VAL A 230 3.09 -11.58 -7.15
CA VAL A 230 3.92 -11.06 -6.06
C VAL A 230 4.96 -12.07 -5.60
N ALA A 231 4.62 -13.35 -5.51
CA ALA A 231 5.55 -14.42 -5.16
C ALA A 231 6.67 -14.59 -6.22
N ARG A 232 6.38 -14.37 -7.50
CA ARG A 232 7.41 -14.37 -8.57
C ARG A 232 8.46 -13.28 -8.37
N TYR A 233 8.06 -12.14 -7.84
CA TYR A 233 8.97 -11.04 -7.49
C TYR A 233 9.59 -11.19 -6.10
N ALA A 234 9.35 -12.33 -5.43
CA ALA A 234 9.87 -12.65 -4.09
C ALA A 234 9.62 -11.54 -3.04
N LEU A 235 8.57 -10.73 -3.24
CA LEU A 235 8.20 -9.67 -2.32
C LEU A 235 7.65 -10.23 -0.99
N PHE A 236 7.05 -11.42 -1.05
CA PHE A 236 6.65 -12.17 0.13
C PHE A 236 7.49 -13.45 0.17
N PRO A 237 8.38 -13.62 1.13
CA PRO A 237 9.00 -14.93 1.33
C PRO A 237 7.86 -15.96 1.48
N PRO A 238 8.05 -17.19 0.94
CA PRO A 238 7.09 -18.25 1.21
C PRO A 238 6.87 -18.28 2.72
N ALA A 239 5.62 -18.42 3.15
CA ALA A 239 5.30 -18.50 4.56
C ALA A 239 6.27 -19.52 5.17
N VAL A 240 7.25 -19.04 5.89
CA VAL A 240 8.06 -19.90 6.73
C VAL A 240 7.04 -20.41 7.73
N GLU A 241 6.73 -21.69 7.67
CA GLU A 241 6.01 -22.34 8.77
C GLU A 241 6.82 -22.01 10.01
N SER A 242 6.41 -20.95 10.70
CA SER A 242 7.07 -20.52 11.91
C SER A 242 6.76 -21.61 12.93
N ILE A 243 7.77 -22.43 13.22
CA ILE A 243 7.75 -23.24 14.44
C ILE A 243 7.68 -22.22 15.56
N PRO A 244 6.60 -22.10 16.31
CA PRO A 244 6.52 -21.18 17.42
C PRO A 244 7.53 -21.66 18.46
N THR A 245 8.60 -20.89 18.65
CA THR A 245 9.50 -21.10 19.78
C THR A 245 8.80 -20.50 20.99
N THR A 246 8.06 -21.29 21.69
CA THR A 246 7.48 -20.92 22.99
C THR A 246 8.59 -20.94 24.04
N ALA A 247 9.12 -19.81 24.39
CA ALA A 247 9.89 -19.66 25.62
C ALA A 247 8.95 -19.17 26.72
N VAL A 248 8.72 -19.98 27.72
CA VAL A 248 7.97 -19.57 28.92
C VAL A 248 9.01 -19.17 29.96
N ALA A 249 9.14 -17.88 30.24
CA ALA A 249 9.83 -17.36 31.40
C ALA A 249 8.84 -16.49 32.18
N ASP A 250 8.66 -16.78 33.46
CA ASP A 250 7.84 -16.01 34.42
C ASP A 250 6.36 -15.80 34.03
N GLY A 251 5.75 -16.77 33.36
CA GLY A 251 4.31 -16.71 33.05
C GLY A 251 3.95 -15.77 31.89
N VAL A 252 4.92 -15.23 31.19
CA VAL A 252 4.72 -14.42 29.98
C VAL A 252 5.08 -15.23 28.76
N VAL A 253 4.14 -15.43 27.87
CA VAL A 253 4.39 -16.06 26.55
C VAL A 253 4.93 -14.98 25.62
N VAL A 254 6.23 -15.02 25.35
CA VAL A 254 6.85 -14.14 24.35
C VAL A 254 6.91 -14.90 23.03
N ILE A 255 6.08 -14.52 22.07
CA ILE A 255 6.17 -15.01 20.69
C ILE A 255 7.10 -14.06 19.94
N SER A 256 8.36 -14.44 19.75
CA SER A 256 9.28 -13.69 18.90
C SER A 256 9.34 -14.37 17.53
N ARG A 257 9.02 -13.65 16.48
CA ARG A 257 9.30 -14.06 15.10
C ARG A 257 10.63 -13.43 14.67
N GLN A 258 11.50 -14.25 14.15
CA GLN A 258 12.75 -13.78 13.58
C GLN A 258 12.46 -13.20 12.20
N ALA A 259 12.80 -11.93 11.98
CA ALA A 259 12.74 -11.32 10.65
C ALA A 259 13.62 -12.13 9.67
N PRO A 260 13.24 -12.22 8.39
CA PRO A 260 14.06 -12.89 7.40
C PRO A 260 15.46 -12.28 7.34
N SER A 261 16.48 -13.11 7.40
CA SER A 261 17.88 -12.71 7.57
C SER A 261 18.52 -12.10 6.32
N SER A 262 17.80 -12.04 5.21
CA SER A 262 18.25 -11.38 3.97
C SER A 262 17.06 -11.05 3.05
N PRO A 263 17.14 -9.95 2.29
CA PRO A 263 16.14 -9.66 1.27
C PRO A 263 16.17 -10.75 0.18
N PRO A 264 15.02 -11.02 -0.46
CA PRO A 264 14.94 -12.00 -1.54
C PRO A 264 15.89 -11.62 -2.68
N LYS A 265 16.56 -12.61 -3.27
CA LYS A 265 17.38 -12.41 -4.45
C LYS A 265 16.48 -12.39 -5.68
N TRP A 266 16.51 -11.33 -6.44
CA TRP A 266 15.83 -11.19 -7.71
C TRP A 266 16.46 -12.12 -8.74
N SER A 267 15.64 -12.84 -9.49
CA SER A 267 16.12 -13.80 -10.51
C SER A 267 16.11 -13.26 -11.95
N ASP A 268 15.52 -12.09 -12.17
CA ASP A 268 15.41 -11.50 -13.50
C ASP A 268 16.32 -10.27 -13.64
N SER A 269 17.35 -10.41 -14.47
CA SER A 269 18.37 -9.38 -14.71
C SER A 269 17.83 -8.15 -15.47
N SER A 270 16.68 -8.23 -16.11
CA SER A 270 16.12 -7.11 -16.88
C SER A 270 15.53 -6.00 -16.01
N LEU A 271 15.26 -6.30 -14.74
CA LEU A 271 14.75 -5.34 -13.77
C LEU A 271 15.85 -4.73 -12.89
N HIS A 272 17.11 -5.16 -13.04
CA HIS A 272 18.21 -4.88 -12.11
C HIS A 272 19.13 -3.72 -12.48
N ASP A 273 19.06 -3.16 -13.67
CA ASP A 273 20.05 -2.16 -14.14
C ASP A 273 20.09 -0.86 -13.29
N SER A 274 19.23 -0.72 -12.29
CA SER A 274 19.18 0.46 -11.41
C SER A 274 19.04 0.15 -9.91
N PHE A 275 19.14 -1.14 -9.51
CA PHE A 275 18.87 -1.54 -8.12
C PHE A 275 20.12 -2.15 -7.43
N ASP A 276 20.54 -1.55 -6.31
CA ASP A 276 21.57 -2.11 -5.42
C ASP A 276 20.92 -2.73 -4.16
N PRO A 277 20.78 -4.07 -4.09
CA PRO A 277 20.17 -4.73 -2.93
C PRO A 277 21.01 -4.66 -1.66
N SER A 278 22.27 -4.19 -1.75
CA SER A 278 23.17 -4.04 -0.60
C SER A 278 23.12 -2.66 0.05
N ALA A 279 22.39 -1.70 -0.56
CA ALA A 279 22.28 -0.37 0.01
C ALA A 279 21.56 -0.41 1.37
N PRO A 280 22.14 0.17 2.43
CA PRO A 280 21.53 0.16 3.75
C PRO A 280 20.19 0.91 3.74
N PRO A 281 19.23 0.52 4.59
CA PRO A 281 17.99 1.28 4.73
C PRO A 281 18.32 2.73 5.12
N PHE A 282 17.54 3.67 4.61
CA PHE A 282 17.67 5.08 4.97
C PHE A 282 17.49 5.24 6.48
N GLN A 283 18.61 5.35 7.21
CA GLN A 283 18.57 5.78 8.59
C GLN A 283 18.65 7.30 8.61
N LYS A 284 17.56 7.95 8.96
CA LYS A 284 17.56 9.38 9.29
C LYS A 284 18.06 9.52 10.73
N GLU A 285 19.29 10.00 10.94
CA GLU A 285 19.70 10.48 12.27
C GLU A 285 18.78 11.68 12.62
N ILE A 286 17.90 11.46 13.57
CA ILE A 286 17.20 12.55 14.26
C ILE A 286 18.17 13.07 15.31
N LYS A 287 18.87 14.17 15.04
CA LYS A 287 19.52 14.93 16.09
C LYS A 287 18.44 15.66 16.87
N LEU A 288 18.28 15.31 18.14
CA LEU A 288 17.52 16.05 19.13
C LEU A 288 18.17 17.40 19.40
#